data_03fb574579bd0135eb127238a791ded8
#
_entry.id   03fb574579bd0135eb127238a791ded8
#
_cell.length_a   1.000
_cell.length_b   1.000
_cell.length_c   1.000
_cell.angle_alpha   90.00
_cell.angle_beta   90.00
_cell.angle_gamma   90.00
#
_symmetry.space_group_name_H-M   'P 1'
#
loop_
_entity.id
_entity.type
_entity.pdbx_description
1 polymer ?
#
loop_
_entity_poly.entity_id
_entity_poly.type
_entity_poly.pdbx_seq_one_letter_code
_entity_poly.pdbx_strand_id
1 'polypeptide(L)'
;TEIKETKMNRNIKFFCSGIAVFLFAIFTFSCKGKATNNNAGDSDTVAVAKPIGPKFNPDSAFAYTEAQCNFGPRTMNSSAHDKCEQWIIAKFKQYGCEVQTQKADLKAYDGTVLKSTNIIARTNPKAQQRVLVCAHWDSRPWADNDPDSTNHKKPVMAANDGASGVAVMIELARQIQADSVPNVGIDFVCFDAEDWGVPQWETQYQDQSGDSWALGSNYFAKNLPLA
;
A
#
# COMPACT_ATOMS: atom_id res chain seq x y z
N THR A 1 48.13 -20.57 28.04
CA THR A 1 46.73 -20.36 28.46
C THR A 1 45.86 -21.25 27.60
N GLU A 2 45.31 -22.32 28.20
CA GLU A 2 44.60 -23.43 27.55
C GLU A 2 43.25 -23.00 27.02
N ILE A 3 42.96 -23.45 25.82
CA ILE A 3 41.63 -23.38 25.18
C ILE A 3 40.83 -24.62 25.64
N LYS A 4 39.80 -24.41 26.43
CA LYS A 4 38.82 -25.47 26.79
C LYS A 4 37.89 -25.73 25.63
N GLU A 5 38.05 -26.87 24.97
CA GLU A 5 37.04 -27.42 24.06
C GLU A 5 35.77 -27.85 24.85
N THR A 6 34.63 -27.26 24.53
CA THR A 6 33.35 -27.65 25.10
C THR A 6 32.80 -28.84 24.32
N LYS A 7 32.77 -30.01 24.94
CA LYS A 7 32.16 -31.24 24.39
C LYS A 7 30.67 -31.03 24.10
N MET A 8 30.32 -31.00 22.86
CA MET A 8 28.94 -30.94 22.38
C MET A 8 28.24 -32.29 22.62
N ASN A 9 27.13 -32.24 23.34
CA ASN A 9 26.42 -33.36 23.91
C ASN A 9 25.84 -34.27 22.82
N ARG A 10 26.25 -35.54 22.81
CA ARG A 10 25.92 -36.58 21.82
C ARG A 10 24.45 -37.05 21.81
N ASN A 11 23.62 -36.48 22.66
CA ASN A 11 22.22 -36.88 22.85
C ASN A 11 21.20 -36.16 21.94
N ILE A 12 21.62 -35.16 21.16
CA ILE A 12 20.73 -34.42 20.25
C ILE A 12 20.52 -35.15 18.92
N LYS A 13 21.42 -36.04 18.53
CA LYS A 13 21.32 -36.77 17.24
C LYS A 13 20.27 -37.87 17.19
N PHE A 14 19.78 -38.36 18.33
CA PHE A 14 18.77 -39.44 18.38
C PHE A 14 17.33 -38.94 18.43
N PHE A 15 17.09 -37.66 18.72
CA PHE A 15 15.74 -37.11 18.82
C PHE A 15 15.16 -36.66 17.46
N CYS A 16 16.01 -36.32 16.49
CA CYS A 16 15.55 -35.90 15.17
C CYS A 16 15.20 -37.06 14.22
N SER A 17 15.68 -38.29 14.48
CA SER A 17 15.35 -39.47 13.63
C SER A 17 13.98 -40.08 13.92
N GLY A 18 13.43 -39.88 15.13
CA GLY A 18 12.14 -40.46 15.52
C GLY A 18 10.92 -39.69 15.02
N ILE A 19 11.07 -38.39 14.82
CA ILE A 19 9.95 -37.51 14.40
C ILE A 19 9.70 -37.60 12.89
N ALA A 20 10.73 -37.84 12.08
CA ALA A 20 10.60 -37.96 10.62
C ALA A 20 9.85 -39.21 10.17
N VAL A 21 9.88 -40.29 10.96
CA VAL A 21 9.20 -41.58 10.61
C VAL A 21 7.70 -41.50 11.00
N PHE A 22 7.32 -40.72 11.99
CA PHE A 22 5.92 -40.62 12.41
C PHE A 22 5.06 -39.66 11.56
N LEU A 23 5.68 -38.72 10.84
CA LEU A 23 4.99 -37.81 9.91
C LEU A 23 4.69 -38.44 8.54
N PHE A 24 5.35 -39.55 8.17
CA PHE A 24 5.11 -40.20 6.88
C PHE A 24 3.96 -41.23 6.94
N ALA A 25 3.52 -41.66 8.13
CA ALA A 25 2.45 -42.65 8.29
C ALA A 25 1.03 -42.10 8.25
N ILE A 26 0.85 -40.77 8.24
CA ILE A 26 -0.49 -40.10 8.32
C ILE A 26 -1.05 -39.78 6.92
N PHE A 27 -0.25 -39.89 5.86
CA PHE A 27 -0.68 -39.49 4.50
C PHE A 27 -1.18 -40.64 3.60
N THR A 28 -1.39 -41.88 4.11
CA THR A 28 -1.83 -43.01 3.29
C THR A 28 -3.28 -43.42 3.48
N PHE A 29 -4.12 -42.67 4.18
CA PHE A 29 -5.57 -42.91 4.18
C PHE A 29 -6.24 -41.98 3.17
N SER A 30 -6.04 -42.26 1.89
CA SER A 30 -6.87 -41.69 0.82
C SER A 30 -8.12 -42.56 0.69
N CYS A 31 -9.27 -41.99 0.97
CA CYS A 31 -10.56 -42.61 0.78
C CYS A 31 -10.74 -43.08 -0.67
N LYS A 32 -10.87 -44.41 -0.86
CA LYS A 32 -11.43 -45.00 -2.10
C LYS A 32 -12.91 -44.68 -2.16
N GLY A 33 -13.28 -43.57 -2.78
CA GLY A 33 -14.65 -43.32 -3.23
C GLY A 33 -14.99 -44.20 -4.40
N LYS A 34 -16.09 -44.95 -4.28
CA LYS A 34 -16.68 -45.86 -5.28
C LYS A 34 -17.13 -45.02 -6.48
N ALA A 35 -16.59 -45.29 -7.66
CA ALA A 35 -17.04 -44.67 -8.90
C ALA A 35 -18.47 -45.19 -9.23
N THR A 36 -19.45 -44.34 -9.14
CA THR A 36 -20.74 -44.50 -9.82
C THR A 36 -20.72 -43.61 -11.06
N ASN A 37 -20.71 -44.28 -12.22
CA ASN A 37 -20.98 -43.61 -13.49
C ASN A 37 -22.43 -43.10 -13.50
N ASN A 38 -22.57 -41.77 -13.50
CA ASN A 38 -23.76 -41.13 -14.02
C ASN A 38 -23.32 -39.99 -14.95
N ASN A 39 -23.53 -40.23 -16.25
CA ASN A 39 -23.51 -39.21 -17.29
C ASN A 39 -24.59 -38.15 -16.94
N ALA A 40 -24.20 -37.01 -16.50
CA ALA A 40 -24.94 -35.76 -16.67
C ALA A 40 -23.89 -34.65 -16.72
N GLY A 41 -23.75 -34.00 -17.88
CA GLY A 41 -22.89 -32.84 -18.04
C GLY A 41 -23.47 -31.73 -17.18
N ASP A 42 -22.76 -31.45 -16.10
CA ASP A 42 -22.92 -30.20 -15.35
C ASP A 42 -21.56 -29.51 -15.40
N SER A 43 -21.43 -28.64 -16.39
CA SER A 43 -20.35 -27.66 -16.38
C SER A 43 -20.71 -26.70 -15.26
N ASP A 44 -20.02 -26.84 -14.10
CA ASP A 44 -19.95 -25.81 -13.07
C ASP A 44 -19.32 -24.56 -13.70
N THR A 45 -20.09 -23.87 -14.52
CA THR A 45 -19.82 -22.48 -14.83
C THR A 45 -20.09 -21.74 -13.53
N VAL A 46 -19.02 -21.48 -12.76
CA VAL A 46 -19.07 -20.48 -11.70
C VAL A 46 -19.64 -19.23 -12.34
N ALA A 47 -20.90 -18.95 -12.06
CA ALA A 47 -21.55 -17.74 -12.56
C ALA A 47 -20.74 -16.56 -12.03
N VAL A 48 -19.93 -15.95 -12.90
CA VAL A 48 -19.20 -14.73 -12.58
C VAL A 48 -20.26 -13.70 -12.21
N ALA A 49 -20.35 -13.36 -10.94
CA ALA A 49 -21.32 -12.40 -10.45
C ALA A 49 -21.18 -11.12 -11.28
N LYS A 50 -22.27 -10.72 -11.94
CA LYS A 50 -22.27 -9.50 -12.74
C LYS A 50 -21.96 -8.33 -11.81
N PRO A 51 -20.93 -7.49 -12.11
CA PRO A 51 -20.63 -6.34 -11.30
C PRO A 51 -21.88 -5.49 -11.05
N ILE A 52 -22.13 -5.17 -9.79
CA ILE A 52 -23.23 -4.29 -9.38
C ILE A 52 -22.60 -2.91 -9.19
N GLY A 53 -23.01 -1.93 -9.99
CA GLY A 53 -22.52 -0.56 -9.90
C GLY A 53 -22.05 0.01 -11.24
N PRO A 54 -21.64 1.29 -11.25
CA PRO A 54 -21.14 1.94 -12.45
C PRO A 54 -19.82 1.31 -12.92
N LYS A 55 -19.61 1.31 -14.24
CA LYS A 55 -18.39 0.79 -14.83
C LYS A 55 -17.23 1.74 -14.53
N PHE A 56 -16.17 1.22 -13.90
CA PHE A 56 -14.93 1.95 -13.71
C PHE A 56 -14.36 2.44 -15.06
N ASN A 57 -13.91 3.70 -15.11
CA ASN A 57 -13.32 4.27 -16.32
C ASN A 57 -11.79 4.29 -16.22
N PRO A 58 -11.10 3.34 -16.89
CA PRO A 58 -9.64 3.25 -16.82
C PRO A 58 -8.94 4.45 -17.50
N ASP A 59 -9.56 5.03 -18.54
CA ASP A 59 -8.97 6.18 -19.24
C ASP A 59 -8.96 7.42 -18.33
N SER A 60 -10.00 7.61 -17.54
CA SER A 60 -10.04 8.68 -16.54
C SER A 60 -8.98 8.46 -15.45
N ALA A 61 -8.85 7.24 -14.94
CA ALA A 61 -7.82 6.92 -13.95
C ALA A 61 -6.40 7.11 -14.51
N PHE A 62 -6.17 6.71 -15.76
CA PHE A 62 -4.89 6.95 -16.43
C PHE A 62 -4.60 8.44 -16.57
N ALA A 63 -5.58 9.25 -17.00
CA ALA A 63 -5.44 10.70 -17.10
C ALA A 63 -5.14 11.37 -15.75
N TYR A 64 -5.70 10.86 -14.63
CA TYR A 64 -5.36 11.36 -13.29
C TYR A 64 -3.94 10.97 -12.86
N THR A 65 -3.44 9.81 -13.27
CA THR A 65 -2.04 9.42 -13.06
C THR A 65 -1.11 10.34 -13.82
N GLU A 66 -1.38 10.56 -15.11
CA GLU A 66 -0.62 11.46 -15.98
C GLU A 66 -0.60 12.90 -15.43
N ALA A 67 -1.74 13.41 -14.97
CA ALA A 67 -1.83 14.75 -14.40
C ALA A 67 -0.93 14.92 -13.17
N GLN A 68 -0.83 13.92 -12.30
CA GLN A 68 0.09 13.94 -11.16
C GLN A 68 1.55 13.93 -11.62
N CYS A 69 1.89 13.09 -12.60
CA CYS A 69 3.24 13.01 -13.17
C CYS A 69 3.67 14.31 -13.87
N ASN A 70 2.72 15.05 -14.46
CA ASN A 70 2.99 16.31 -15.15
C ASN A 70 3.46 17.44 -14.20
N PHE A 71 3.28 17.32 -12.90
CA PHE A 71 3.92 18.22 -11.92
C PHE A 71 5.41 17.93 -11.74
N GLY A 72 5.88 16.75 -12.14
CA GLY A 72 7.20 16.21 -11.89
C GLY A 72 7.22 15.26 -10.68
N PRO A 73 8.41 14.81 -10.27
CA PRO A 73 8.58 14.01 -9.06
C PRO A 73 8.01 14.75 -7.82
N ARG A 74 7.09 14.11 -7.13
CA ARG A 74 6.39 14.68 -5.96
C ARG A 74 7.16 14.41 -4.68
N THR A 75 8.48 14.63 -4.73
CA THR A 75 9.33 14.43 -3.57
C THR A 75 9.00 15.43 -2.47
N MET A 76 9.09 14.98 -1.23
CA MET A 76 8.83 15.84 -0.08
C MET A 76 9.54 17.19 -0.16
N ASN A 77 8.90 18.25 0.30
CA ASN A 77 9.41 19.62 0.32
C ASN A 77 9.68 20.25 -1.06
N SER A 78 9.22 19.65 -2.16
CA SER A 78 9.40 20.19 -3.51
C SER A 78 8.18 20.98 -3.97
N SER A 79 8.39 21.90 -4.94
CA SER A 79 7.28 22.63 -5.53
C SER A 79 6.32 21.75 -6.35
N ALA A 80 6.79 20.60 -6.86
CA ALA A 80 5.95 19.60 -7.51
C ALA A 80 5.00 18.94 -6.51
N HIS A 81 5.50 18.63 -5.31
CA HIS A 81 4.74 18.12 -4.19
C HIS A 81 3.62 19.12 -3.79
N ASP A 82 3.97 20.38 -3.53
CA ASP A 82 2.99 21.40 -3.14
C ASP A 82 1.88 21.59 -4.18
N LYS A 83 2.23 21.60 -5.47
CA LYS A 83 1.26 21.74 -6.57
C LYS A 83 0.36 20.51 -6.68
N CYS A 84 0.91 19.31 -6.52
CA CYS A 84 0.15 18.07 -6.58
C CYS A 84 -0.80 17.96 -5.38
N GLU A 85 -0.38 18.35 -4.15
CA GLU A 85 -1.26 18.45 -2.98
C GLU A 85 -2.54 19.24 -3.31
N GLN A 86 -2.36 20.46 -3.83
CA GLN A 86 -3.48 21.35 -4.15
C GLN A 86 -4.39 20.74 -5.24
N TRP A 87 -3.80 20.08 -6.23
CA TRP A 87 -4.55 19.42 -7.31
C TRP A 87 -5.37 18.24 -6.79
N ILE A 88 -4.80 17.37 -5.95
CA ILE A 88 -5.50 16.23 -5.34
C ILE A 88 -6.69 16.74 -4.51
N ILE A 89 -6.47 17.72 -3.65
CA ILE A 89 -7.52 18.37 -2.83
C ILE A 89 -8.64 18.91 -3.73
N ALA A 90 -8.28 19.62 -4.81
CA ALA A 90 -9.27 20.18 -5.73
C ALA A 90 -10.07 19.10 -6.45
N LYS A 91 -9.44 17.96 -6.82
CA LYS A 91 -10.12 16.83 -7.47
C LYS A 91 -11.15 16.16 -6.56
N PHE A 92 -10.80 15.86 -5.33
CA PHE A 92 -11.77 15.30 -4.39
C PHE A 92 -12.92 16.26 -4.08
N LYS A 93 -12.64 17.56 -3.91
CA LYS A 93 -13.69 18.59 -3.76
C LYS A 93 -14.60 18.65 -5.00
N GLN A 94 -14.03 18.60 -6.21
CA GLN A 94 -14.77 18.58 -7.47
C GLN A 94 -15.79 17.43 -7.51
N TYR A 95 -15.45 16.29 -6.90
CA TYR A 95 -16.30 15.10 -6.82
C TYR A 95 -17.10 15.00 -5.51
N GLY A 96 -17.36 16.15 -4.90
CA GLY A 96 -18.31 16.27 -3.77
C GLY A 96 -17.82 15.71 -2.45
N CYS A 97 -16.52 15.40 -2.32
CA CYS A 97 -15.96 14.97 -1.05
C CYS A 97 -15.77 16.15 -0.10
N GLU A 98 -16.06 15.93 1.18
CA GLU A 98 -15.56 16.79 2.25
C GLU A 98 -14.07 16.50 2.44
N VAL A 99 -13.21 17.52 2.28
CA VAL A 99 -11.75 17.35 2.34
C VAL A 99 -11.16 18.05 3.54
N GLN A 100 -10.42 17.29 4.32
CA GLN A 100 -9.60 17.73 5.45
C GLN A 100 -8.14 17.40 5.18
N THR A 101 -7.21 18.22 5.65
CA THR A 101 -5.77 17.93 5.64
C THR A 101 -5.25 17.74 7.07
N GLN A 102 -4.34 16.78 7.22
CA GLN A 102 -3.59 16.56 8.45
C GLN A 102 -2.12 16.89 8.19
N LYS A 103 -1.68 18.03 8.66
CA LYS A 103 -0.30 18.53 8.48
C LYS A 103 0.58 18.17 9.65
N ALA A 104 1.83 17.77 9.37
CA ALA A 104 2.83 17.47 10.37
C ALA A 104 4.25 17.72 9.85
N ASP A 105 5.12 18.16 10.74
CA ASP A 105 6.56 18.18 10.53
C ASP A 105 7.11 16.81 10.97
N LEU A 106 7.39 15.92 10.00
CA LEU A 106 7.90 14.57 10.27
C LEU A 106 9.42 14.57 10.14
N LYS A 107 10.09 13.79 10.98
CA LYS A 107 11.53 13.71 10.98
C LYS A 107 11.98 12.46 10.25
N ALA A 108 12.74 12.64 9.15
CA ALA A 108 13.36 11.55 8.41
C ALA A 108 14.53 10.93 9.16
N TYR A 109 15.05 9.80 8.67
CA TYR A 109 16.17 9.04 9.24
C TYR A 109 17.45 9.89 9.44
N ASP A 110 17.71 10.84 8.55
CA ASP A 110 18.86 11.75 8.56
C ASP A 110 18.63 13.05 9.32
N GLY A 111 17.44 13.19 9.93
CA GLY A 111 17.02 14.38 10.64
C GLY A 111 16.36 15.45 9.77
N THR A 112 16.25 15.24 8.46
CA THR A 112 15.51 16.15 7.56
C THR A 112 14.07 16.29 8.03
N VAL A 113 13.56 17.52 8.07
CA VAL A 113 12.16 17.80 8.39
C VAL A 113 11.33 17.74 7.11
N LEU A 114 10.40 16.81 7.07
CA LEU A 114 9.46 16.59 5.97
C LEU A 114 8.15 17.31 6.30
N LYS A 115 7.75 18.30 5.48
CA LYS A 115 6.48 19.02 5.59
C LYS A 115 5.37 18.17 5.03
N SER A 116 4.83 17.29 5.84
CA SER A 116 3.87 16.26 5.42
C SER A 116 2.43 16.76 5.47
N THR A 117 1.63 16.34 4.47
CA THR A 117 0.20 16.59 4.40
C THR A 117 -0.55 15.32 4.02
N ASN A 118 -1.12 14.60 4.99
CA ASN A 118 -2.12 13.59 4.69
C ASN A 118 -3.42 14.26 4.25
N ILE A 119 -4.01 13.81 3.14
CA ILE A 119 -5.26 14.34 2.60
C ILE A 119 -6.37 13.33 2.88
N ILE A 120 -7.42 13.76 3.58
CA ILE A 120 -8.57 12.94 3.94
C ILE A 120 -9.79 13.47 3.21
N ALA A 121 -10.35 12.67 2.30
CA ALA A 121 -11.53 13.03 1.51
C ALA A 121 -12.68 12.07 1.84
N ARG A 122 -13.83 12.61 2.27
CA ARG A 122 -14.95 11.84 2.79
C ARG A 122 -16.17 11.97 1.89
N THR A 123 -16.76 10.84 1.51
CA THR A 123 -18.13 10.79 0.96
C THR A 123 -19.10 10.40 2.06
N ASN A 124 -20.33 10.89 1.97
CA ASN A 124 -21.38 10.60 2.94
C ASN A 124 -20.88 10.64 4.40
N PRO A 125 -20.46 11.81 4.92
CA PRO A 125 -19.76 11.90 6.22
C PRO A 125 -20.63 11.50 7.42
N LYS A 126 -21.96 11.45 7.26
CA LYS A 126 -22.91 11.03 8.29
C LYS A 126 -23.19 9.55 8.33
N ALA A 127 -22.66 8.76 7.38
CA ALA A 127 -22.87 7.31 7.34
C ALA A 127 -22.25 6.63 8.55
N GLN A 128 -23.01 5.72 9.17
CA GLN A 128 -22.55 4.94 10.32
C GLN A 128 -21.55 3.84 9.92
N GLN A 129 -21.72 3.29 8.72
CA GLN A 129 -20.78 2.32 8.15
C GLN A 129 -19.84 3.05 7.19
N ARG A 130 -18.54 2.87 7.37
CA ARG A 130 -17.52 3.53 6.56
C ARG A 130 -16.49 2.52 6.06
N VAL A 131 -15.97 2.78 4.88
CA VAL A 131 -14.86 2.03 4.28
C VAL A 131 -13.68 2.98 4.14
N LEU A 132 -12.49 2.55 4.57
CA LEU A 132 -11.24 3.26 4.37
C LEU A 132 -10.57 2.74 3.09
N VAL A 133 -10.25 3.65 2.17
CA VAL A 133 -9.45 3.38 0.97
C VAL A 133 -8.26 4.31 0.99
N CYS A 134 -7.05 3.77 0.88
CA CYS A 134 -5.84 4.57 1.02
C CYS A 134 -4.77 4.23 -0.02
N ALA A 135 -3.94 5.22 -0.32
CA ALA A 135 -2.72 5.12 -1.10
C ALA A 135 -1.78 6.25 -0.66
N HIS A 136 -0.48 6.14 -0.94
CA HIS A 136 0.41 7.30 -0.80
C HIS A 136 0.43 8.14 -2.07
N TRP A 137 0.87 9.41 -1.96
CA TRP A 137 0.88 10.35 -3.08
C TRP A 137 2.23 11.01 -3.34
N ASP A 138 3.14 10.97 -2.37
CA ASP A 138 4.53 11.41 -2.53
C ASP A 138 5.33 10.47 -3.44
N SER A 139 6.54 10.84 -3.76
CA SER A 139 7.44 10.02 -4.56
C SER A 139 8.85 9.98 -3.99
N ARG A 140 9.53 8.86 -4.24
CA ARG A 140 10.89 8.61 -3.80
C ARG A 140 11.86 9.66 -4.35
N PRO A 141 12.68 10.29 -3.50
CA PRO A 141 13.63 11.33 -3.92
C PRO A 141 14.86 10.78 -4.64
N TRP A 142 15.03 9.47 -4.66
CA TRP A 142 16.15 8.79 -5.32
C TRP A 142 15.74 7.45 -5.93
N ALA A 143 16.33 7.13 -7.09
CA ALA A 143 16.11 5.88 -7.81
C ALA A 143 17.18 4.83 -7.43
N ASP A 144 17.32 4.54 -6.13
CA ASP A 144 18.38 3.70 -5.59
C ASP A 144 18.32 2.22 -6.00
N ASN A 145 17.19 1.79 -6.58
CA ASN A 145 17.00 0.47 -7.18
C ASN A 145 17.18 0.45 -8.71
N ASP A 146 17.53 1.58 -9.35
CA ASP A 146 17.78 1.63 -10.79
C ASP A 146 19.03 0.78 -11.12
N PRO A 147 19.00 -0.08 -12.15
CA PRO A 147 20.16 -0.86 -12.55
C PRO A 147 21.34 0.01 -13.02
N ASP A 148 21.09 1.23 -13.49
CA ASP A 148 22.11 2.22 -13.77
C ASP A 148 22.35 3.12 -12.56
N SER A 149 23.50 2.92 -11.89
CA SER A 149 23.88 3.68 -10.70
C SER A 149 23.99 5.19 -10.92
N THR A 150 24.12 5.67 -12.17
CA THR A 150 24.13 7.11 -12.48
C THR A 150 22.76 7.77 -12.26
N ASN A 151 21.70 6.96 -12.13
CA ASN A 151 20.35 7.41 -11.84
C ASN A 151 20.04 7.43 -10.34
N HIS A 152 20.82 6.75 -9.50
CA HIS A 152 20.48 6.52 -8.09
C HIS A 152 20.10 7.79 -7.31
N LYS A 153 20.74 8.92 -7.59
CA LYS A 153 20.47 10.21 -6.92
C LYS A 153 19.41 11.06 -7.64
N LYS A 154 18.75 10.52 -8.66
CA LYS A 154 17.67 11.21 -9.36
C LYS A 154 16.32 10.86 -8.72
N PRO A 155 15.37 11.79 -8.64
CA PRO A 155 14.05 11.49 -8.10
C PRO A 155 13.26 10.58 -9.06
N VAL A 156 12.41 9.75 -8.50
CA VAL A 156 11.50 8.85 -9.25
C VAL A 156 10.23 9.59 -9.64
N MET A 157 9.75 9.39 -10.87
CA MET A 157 8.47 9.96 -11.33
C MET A 157 7.28 9.34 -10.60
N ALA A 158 7.38 8.11 -10.16
CA ALA A 158 6.38 7.41 -9.35
C ALA A 158 4.97 7.40 -9.96
N ALA A 159 4.87 7.05 -11.25
CA ALA A 159 3.59 6.95 -11.95
C ALA A 159 2.74 5.79 -11.40
N ASN A 160 3.35 4.62 -11.22
CA ASN A 160 2.68 3.46 -10.63
C ASN A 160 2.71 3.55 -9.10
N ASP A 161 3.87 3.78 -8.55
CA ASP A 161 4.12 3.82 -7.11
C ASP A 161 3.87 5.24 -6.57
N GLY A 162 2.68 5.39 -6.03
CA GLY A 162 1.99 6.52 -5.50
C GLY A 162 0.86 7.03 -6.41
N ALA A 163 1.15 7.56 -7.60
CA ALA A 163 0.15 8.29 -8.39
C ALA A 163 -1.02 7.40 -8.87
N SER A 164 -0.79 6.15 -9.25
CA SER A 164 -1.85 5.26 -9.75
C SER A 164 -2.90 4.93 -8.67
N GLY A 165 -2.48 4.70 -7.44
CA GLY A 165 -3.39 4.44 -6.32
C GLY A 165 -4.31 5.63 -6.04
N VAL A 166 -3.75 6.84 -6.01
CA VAL A 166 -4.52 8.08 -5.85
C VAL A 166 -5.47 8.30 -7.03
N ALA A 167 -5.02 8.02 -8.26
CA ALA A 167 -5.86 8.13 -9.45
C ALA A 167 -7.07 7.21 -9.40
N VAL A 168 -6.91 5.97 -8.93
CA VAL A 168 -8.02 5.04 -8.69
C VAL A 168 -9.00 5.60 -7.66
N MET A 169 -8.50 6.16 -6.54
CA MET A 169 -9.35 6.76 -5.52
C MET A 169 -10.14 7.96 -6.06
N ILE A 170 -9.53 8.82 -6.88
CA ILE A 170 -10.20 9.97 -7.52
C ILE A 170 -11.29 9.48 -8.48
N GLU A 171 -11.03 8.43 -9.27
CA GLU A 171 -12.04 7.86 -10.17
C GLU A 171 -13.19 7.22 -9.39
N LEU A 172 -12.91 6.53 -8.28
CA LEU A 172 -13.95 6.02 -7.39
C LEU A 172 -14.82 7.15 -6.81
N ALA A 173 -14.21 8.25 -6.37
CA ALA A 173 -14.95 9.42 -5.88
C ALA A 173 -15.86 10.00 -6.98
N ARG A 174 -15.37 10.07 -8.23
CA ARG A 174 -16.15 10.51 -9.38
C ARG A 174 -17.36 9.60 -9.64
N GLN A 175 -17.17 8.28 -9.55
CA GLN A 175 -18.25 7.30 -9.74
C GLN A 175 -19.30 7.42 -8.64
N ILE A 176 -18.88 7.54 -7.39
CA ILE A 176 -19.78 7.65 -6.23
C ILE A 176 -20.59 8.94 -6.30
N GLN A 177 -20.00 10.04 -6.76
CA GLN A 177 -20.75 11.29 -6.96
C GLN A 177 -21.88 11.13 -8.01
N ALA A 178 -21.62 10.37 -9.08
CA ALA A 178 -22.56 10.16 -10.17
C ALA A 178 -23.71 9.20 -9.78
N ASP A 179 -23.42 8.24 -8.89
CA ASP A 179 -24.35 7.20 -8.50
C ASP A 179 -24.20 6.92 -6.99
N SER A 180 -24.91 7.73 -6.19
CA SER A 180 -24.75 7.73 -4.73
C SER A 180 -24.94 6.33 -4.13
N VAL A 181 -23.95 5.87 -3.35
CA VAL A 181 -24.04 4.63 -2.56
C VAL A 181 -24.80 4.95 -1.27
N PRO A 182 -26.04 4.52 -1.09
CA PRO A 182 -26.80 4.78 0.11
C PRO A 182 -26.20 4.04 1.30
N ASN A 183 -26.18 4.69 2.47
CA ASN A 183 -25.82 4.16 3.79
C ASN A 183 -24.36 3.77 4.04
N VAL A 184 -23.46 3.90 3.08
CA VAL A 184 -22.01 3.68 3.26
C VAL A 184 -21.25 4.97 3.00
N GLY A 185 -20.36 5.35 3.92
CA GLY A 185 -19.39 6.41 3.73
C GLY A 185 -18.05 5.83 3.28
N ILE A 186 -17.30 6.58 2.48
CA ILE A 186 -15.94 6.21 2.13
C ILE A 186 -15.01 7.32 2.56
N ASP A 187 -13.94 6.93 3.25
CA ASP A 187 -12.82 7.76 3.62
C ASP A 187 -11.65 7.44 2.69
N PHE A 188 -11.36 8.32 1.76
CA PHE A 188 -10.16 8.27 0.95
C PHE A 188 -9.04 8.97 1.73
N VAL A 189 -7.93 8.27 1.99
CA VAL A 189 -6.78 8.86 2.65
C VAL A 189 -5.55 8.75 1.75
N CYS A 190 -5.08 9.90 1.27
CA CYS A 190 -3.81 9.97 0.56
C CYS A 190 -2.73 10.24 1.60
N PHE A 191 -1.91 9.23 1.89
CA PHE A 191 -0.79 9.34 2.81
C PHE A 191 0.39 10.03 2.16
N ASP A 192 1.10 10.81 2.95
CA ASP A 192 2.30 11.54 2.55
C ASP A 192 3.54 10.97 3.24
N ALA A 193 4.73 11.34 2.78
CA ALA A 193 6.00 10.90 3.35
C ALA A 193 6.08 9.37 3.54
N GLU A 194 5.57 8.63 2.58
CA GLU A 194 5.68 7.17 2.57
C GLU A 194 7.07 6.75 2.11
N ASP A 195 7.59 7.40 1.06
CA ASP A 195 8.66 6.91 0.20
C ASP A 195 10.01 7.58 0.46
N TRP A 196 10.21 8.14 1.67
CA TRP A 196 11.47 8.75 2.12
C TRP A 196 12.33 7.76 2.92
N GLY A 197 12.26 6.47 2.62
CA GLY A 197 13.04 5.44 3.30
C GLY A 197 14.55 5.56 3.05
N VAL A 198 15.36 4.99 3.96
CA VAL A 198 16.84 5.00 3.87
C VAL A 198 17.29 4.46 2.51
N PRO A 199 18.08 5.21 1.71
CA PRO A 199 18.58 4.71 0.43
C PRO A 199 19.70 3.69 0.63
N GLN A 200 19.96 2.85 -0.36
CA GLN A 200 20.89 1.73 -0.29
C GLN A 200 22.34 2.13 0.03
N TRP A 201 22.77 3.35 -0.30
CA TRP A 201 24.14 3.83 -0.03
C TRP A 201 24.33 4.38 1.39
N GLU A 202 23.27 4.63 2.14
CA GLU A 202 23.33 5.14 3.51
C GLU A 202 23.46 3.99 4.52
N THR A 203 24.59 3.28 4.46
CA THR A 203 24.82 2.04 5.22
C THR A 203 24.75 2.23 6.74
N GLN A 204 25.08 3.43 7.24
CA GLN A 204 25.04 3.76 8.67
C GLN A 204 23.61 3.81 9.27
N TYR A 205 22.58 3.93 8.41
CA TYR A 205 21.18 4.02 8.84
C TYR A 205 20.37 2.75 8.52
N GLN A 206 20.99 1.70 7.96
CA GLN A 206 20.26 0.51 7.51
C GLN A 206 19.52 -0.20 8.65
N ASP A 207 20.02 -0.17 9.88
CA ASP A 207 19.35 -0.74 11.05
C ASP A 207 18.04 -0.01 11.39
N GLN A 208 17.86 1.23 10.90
CA GLN A 208 16.66 2.05 11.07
C GLN A 208 15.76 2.05 9.83
N SER A 209 16.09 1.26 8.81
CA SER A 209 15.39 1.32 7.52
C SER A 209 13.89 1.02 7.66
N GLY A 210 13.48 0.09 8.54
CA GLY A 210 12.08 -0.24 8.77
C GLY A 210 11.23 0.92 9.31
N ASP A 211 11.82 1.79 10.14
CA ASP A 211 11.12 2.92 10.76
C ASP A 211 11.15 4.20 9.91
N SER A 212 11.90 4.18 8.81
CA SER A 212 12.06 5.35 7.93
C SER A 212 11.01 5.48 6.83
N TRP A 213 10.16 4.47 6.66
CA TRP A 213 9.10 4.40 5.67
C TRP A 213 7.73 4.73 6.26
N ALA A 214 6.79 5.09 5.39
CA ALA A 214 5.39 5.25 5.75
C ALA A 214 5.15 6.23 6.92
N LEU A 215 5.95 7.29 7.00
CA LEU A 215 5.93 8.23 8.14
C LEU A 215 4.58 8.92 8.29
N GLY A 216 3.93 9.31 7.18
CA GLY A 216 2.63 9.95 7.20
C GLY A 216 1.51 9.03 7.67
N SER A 217 1.48 7.78 7.23
CA SER A 217 0.49 6.81 7.69
C SER A 217 0.71 6.42 9.16
N ASN A 218 1.96 6.32 9.61
CA ASN A 218 2.31 6.12 11.01
C ASN A 218 1.84 7.30 11.88
N TYR A 219 2.00 8.53 11.38
CA TYR A 219 1.50 9.72 12.07
C TYR A 219 -0.02 9.72 12.14
N PHE A 220 -0.70 9.40 11.03
CA PHE A 220 -2.15 9.29 10.96
C PHE A 220 -2.70 8.29 11.97
N ALA A 221 -2.11 7.08 12.04
CA ALA A 221 -2.56 6.03 12.96
C ALA A 221 -2.43 6.43 14.44
N LYS A 222 -1.41 7.22 14.78
CA LYS A 222 -1.18 7.73 16.15
C LYS A 222 -2.02 8.97 16.49
N ASN A 223 -2.50 9.70 15.48
CA ASN A 223 -3.19 10.97 15.62
C ASN A 223 -4.44 10.98 14.74
N LEU A 224 -5.31 9.98 14.90
CA LEU A 224 -6.54 9.88 14.10
C LEU A 224 -7.31 11.21 14.16
N PRO A 225 -7.62 11.83 13.01
CA PRO A 225 -8.46 13.01 13.01
C PRO A 225 -9.85 12.62 13.50
N LEU A 226 -10.28 13.21 14.60
CA LEU A 226 -11.61 12.98 15.16
C LEU A 226 -12.66 13.34 14.09
N ALA A 227 -13.67 12.48 13.97
CA ALA A 227 -14.79 12.66 13.05
C ALA A 227 -15.69 13.82 13.50
#